data_9654223372d3bdecf465d06645a7b5d7
#
_entry.id   9654223372d3bdecf465d06645a7b5d7
#
_cell.length_a   1.000
_cell.length_b   1.000
_cell.length_c   1.000
_cell.angle_alpha   90.00
_cell.angle_beta   90.00
_cell.angle_gamma   90.00
#
_symmetry.space_group_name_H-M   'P 1'
#
loop_
_entity.id
_entity.type
_entity.pdbx_description
1 polymer ?
#
loop_
_entity_poly.entity_id
_entity_poly.type
_entity_poly.pdbx_seq_one_letter_code
_entity_poly.pdbx_strand_id
1 'polypeptide(L)'
;AVTEIQLFNEGGDRDHPAQNTAPSVKLAEDTSMTGNLYTTLKATCTDDGLPYDKDMSYVWELVSAPEGAEVILSSANKPTTTISGSVEGEYTVRFTVSDGELSATAELTVTLKKGAAGGLGEDVAPDAASVESDYTSSWENLNGINNPSFEPTSSNVGAGKGWGNWPQSADSEHYVGYTWDEAVTVGGADIYWYDDGGGTQVPSKLRMQYLDASGTWQDVNITTPFESSIAKNKYNRIEFDRVTTTRLRLYVTVRSGAQANGIYRFKVYSSVDVASLNEVFLATKPGVMPTLPSNVTAVTSDGALISVPVTWETLTADMIATDGEVKLRGVNNSTGKMTTCTIYVRSDMDKATITSVEPVEVT
;
A
#
# COMPACT_ATOMS: atom_id res chain seq x y z
N ALA A 1 7.90 -36.35 50.93
CA ALA A 1 6.99 -36.10 49.79
C ALA A 1 6.76 -34.59 49.70
N VAL A 2 6.98 -34.00 48.56
CA VAL A 2 6.57 -32.62 48.30
C VAL A 2 5.09 -32.67 47.99
N THR A 3 4.27 -31.99 48.79
CA THR A 3 2.82 -31.99 48.64
C THR A 3 2.32 -30.81 47.79
N GLU A 4 3.13 -29.76 47.67
CA GLU A 4 2.80 -28.58 46.87
C GLU A 4 4.06 -27.77 46.53
N ILE A 5 4.15 -27.23 45.30
CA ILE A 5 5.09 -26.21 44.90
C ILE A 5 4.29 -25.04 44.40
N GLN A 6 4.45 -23.88 45.01
CA GLN A 6 3.89 -22.62 44.53
C GLN A 6 5.04 -21.75 43.92
N LEU A 7 4.80 -21.25 42.72
CA LEU A 7 5.67 -20.32 42.06
C LEU A 7 5.02 -18.94 42.05
N PHE A 8 5.72 -17.95 42.54
CA PHE A 8 5.25 -16.57 42.58
C PHE A 8 6.06 -15.72 41.62
N ASN A 9 5.38 -14.77 40.99
CA ASN A 9 6.02 -13.78 40.13
C ASN A 9 6.41 -12.55 40.94
N GLU A 10 7.62 -12.02 40.72
CA GLU A 10 8.13 -10.74 41.20
C GLU A 10 7.84 -10.37 42.66
N GLY A 11 8.15 -11.25 43.58
CA GLY A 11 8.08 -10.99 45.03
C GLY A 11 6.76 -11.26 45.70
N GLY A 12 5.79 -11.81 44.92
CA GLY A 12 4.58 -12.38 45.52
C GLY A 12 4.95 -13.58 46.43
N ASP A 13 4.37 -13.64 47.60
CA ASP A 13 4.55 -14.74 48.52
C ASP A 13 3.18 -15.41 48.83
N ARG A 14 3.21 -16.46 49.62
CA ARG A 14 2.01 -17.22 49.97
C ARG A 14 0.91 -16.39 50.68
N ASP A 15 1.35 -15.43 51.50
CA ASP A 15 0.47 -14.61 52.30
C ASP A 15 0.12 -13.27 51.60
N HIS A 16 0.97 -12.87 50.58
CA HIS A 16 0.80 -11.66 49.84
C HIS A 16 1.02 -11.95 48.31
N PRO A 17 0.06 -12.58 47.67
CA PRO A 17 0.15 -12.85 46.23
C PRO A 17 0.25 -11.53 45.45
N ALA A 18 1.00 -11.54 44.37
CA ALA A 18 1.06 -10.38 43.45
C ALA A 18 -0.36 -9.97 43.03
N GLN A 19 -0.66 -8.69 43.19
CA GLN A 19 -1.94 -8.12 42.80
C GLN A 19 -1.91 -7.76 41.30
N ASN A 20 -2.94 -8.21 40.58
CA ASN A 20 -3.13 -7.84 39.19
C ASN A 20 -3.25 -6.31 39.03
N THR A 21 -2.53 -5.75 38.08
CA THR A 21 -2.60 -4.34 37.68
C THR A 21 -3.08 -4.24 36.24
N ALA A 22 -3.82 -3.18 35.92
CA ALA A 22 -4.32 -2.99 34.56
C ALA A 22 -3.17 -2.85 33.55
N PRO A 23 -3.30 -3.40 32.35
CA PRO A 23 -2.36 -3.18 31.26
C PRO A 23 -2.10 -1.69 31.00
N SER A 24 -0.94 -1.34 30.47
CA SER A 24 -0.67 -0.01 29.97
C SER A 24 -0.66 0.01 28.45
N VAL A 25 -1.04 1.15 27.85
CA VAL A 25 -1.10 1.29 26.41
C VAL A 25 -0.53 2.64 25.94
N LYS A 26 0.24 2.58 24.85
CA LYS A 26 0.72 3.76 24.11
C LYS A 26 0.36 3.61 22.64
N LEU A 27 -0.29 4.63 22.07
CA LEU A 27 -0.68 4.65 20.66
C LEU A 27 0.31 5.47 19.84
N ALA A 28 0.49 5.05 18.57
CA ALA A 28 1.26 5.79 17.57
C ALA A 28 0.61 5.62 16.19
N GLU A 29 0.74 6.65 15.37
CA GLU A 29 0.45 6.64 13.94
C GLU A 29 1.74 6.39 13.15
N ASP A 30 1.66 5.60 12.09
CA ASP A 30 2.74 5.53 11.10
C ASP A 30 2.59 6.68 10.10
N THR A 31 3.28 7.78 10.36
CA THR A 31 3.26 8.99 9.55
C THR A 31 3.99 8.86 8.21
N SER A 32 4.61 7.71 7.92
CA SER A 32 5.29 7.45 6.64
C SER A 32 4.33 7.39 5.43
N MET A 33 3.02 7.33 5.69
CA MET A 33 1.94 7.17 4.69
C MET A 33 1.08 8.44 4.59
N THR A 34 1.66 9.61 4.69
CA THR A 34 0.92 10.88 4.54
C THR A 34 0.44 11.09 3.10
N GLY A 35 -0.80 11.57 2.94
CA GLY A 35 -1.39 11.87 1.62
C GLY A 35 -2.27 10.77 1.05
N ASN A 36 -2.75 9.84 1.89
CA ASN A 36 -3.72 8.80 1.53
C ASN A 36 -4.91 8.82 2.51
N LEU A 37 -6.06 8.33 2.05
CA LEU A 37 -7.24 8.14 2.90
C LEU A 37 -7.09 6.94 3.86
N TYR A 38 -5.88 6.60 4.24
CA TYR A 38 -5.58 5.56 5.24
C TYR A 38 -4.25 5.83 5.94
N THR A 39 -4.10 5.27 7.14
CA THR A 39 -2.85 5.23 7.87
C THR A 39 -2.79 3.98 8.75
N THR A 40 -1.58 3.57 9.15
CA THR A 40 -1.39 2.45 10.06
C THR A 40 -1.31 2.96 11.50
N LEU A 41 -2.11 2.34 12.37
CA LEU A 41 -2.16 2.62 13.80
C LEU A 41 -1.47 1.48 14.55
N LYS A 42 -0.68 1.82 15.55
CA LYS A 42 0.06 0.85 16.37
C LYS A 42 -0.17 1.13 17.85
N ALA A 43 -0.60 0.12 18.58
CA ALA A 43 -0.62 0.09 20.03
C ALA A 43 0.61 -0.67 20.55
N THR A 44 1.28 -0.12 21.55
CA THR A 44 2.29 -0.82 22.34
C THR A 44 1.72 -1.01 23.73
N CYS A 45 1.57 -2.28 24.14
CA CYS A 45 0.97 -2.66 25.42
C CYS A 45 2.01 -3.35 26.31
N THR A 46 1.96 -3.08 27.60
CA THR A 46 2.73 -3.81 28.62
C THR A 46 1.82 -4.16 29.79
N ASP A 47 2.10 -5.28 30.45
CA ASP A 47 1.30 -5.86 31.51
C ASP A 47 2.19 -6.59 32.51
N ASP A 48 1.71 -6.87 33.72
CA ASP A 48 2.42 -7.62 34.75
C ASP A 48 2.34 -9.16 34.58
N GLY A 49 1.58 -9.63 33.61
CA GLY A 49 1.37 -11.05 33.28
C GLY A 49 0.34 -11.74 34.17
N LEU A 50 -0.48 -10.97 34.89
CA LEU A 50 -1.61 -11.44 35.66
C LEU A 50 -2.94 -11.05 34.97
N PRO A 51 -4.01 -11.84 35.17
CA PRO A 51 -4.04 -13.15 35.81
C PRO A 51 -3.33 -14.21 34.94
N TYR A 52 -2.76 -15.22 35.61
CA TYR A 52 -2.13 -16.32 34.89
C TYR A 52 -3.11 -17.03 33.94
N ASP A 53 -2.59 -17.56 32.83
CA ASP A 53 -3.33 -18.28 31.79
C ASP A 53 -4.37 -17.44 31.02
N LYS A 54 -4.21 -16.13 31.01
CA LYS A 54 -5.00 -15.22 30.16
C LYS A 54 -4.11 -14.52 29.15
N ASP A 55 -4.54 -14.54 27.91
CA ASP A 55 -3.95 -13.74 26.86
C ASP A 55 -4.57 -12.34 26.84
N MET A 56 -3.77 -11.32 26.52
CA MET A 56 -4.30 -9.98 26.31
C MET A 56 -5.24 -9.96 25.09
N SER A 57 -6.37 -9.30 25.24
CA SER A 57 -7.31 -9.02 24.17
C SER A 57 -7.26 -7.54 23.77
N TYR A 58 -7.58 -7.24 22.50
CA TYR A 58 -7.43 -5.93 21.90
C TYR A 58 -8.68 -5.56 21.13
N VAL A 59 -9.07 -4.28 21.21
CA VAL A 59 -10.20 -3.75 20.42
C VAL A 59 -9.89 -2.33 19.98
N TRP A 60 -9.99 -2.07 18.67
CA TRP A 60 -10.04 -0.74 18.10
C TRP A 60 -11.49 -0.36 17.78
N GLU A 61 -11.89 0.84 18.16
CA GLU A 61 -13.22 1.38 17.90
C GLU A 61 -13.11 2.78 17.30
N LEU A 62 -14.01 3.11 16.37
CA LEU A 62 -14.16 4.47 15.87
C LEU A 62 -14.95 5.29 16.91
N VAL A 63 -14.37 6.43 17.31
CA VAL A 63 -15.02 7.39 18.23
C VAL A 63 -15.69 8.52 17.41
N SER A 64 -14.98 9.07 16.43
CA SER A 64 -15.52 10.11 15.55
C SER A 64 -14.86 10.08 14.17
N ALA A 65 -15.60 10.58 13.18
CA ALA A 65 -15.16 10.72 11.80
C ALA A 65 -15.86 11.96 11.17
N PRO A 66 -15.37 12.45 10.02
CA PRO A 66 -16.08 13.47 9.25
C PRO A 66 -17.49 13.05 8.87
N GLU A 67 -18.39 14.02 8.69
CA GLU A 67 -19.78 13.77 8.29
C GLU A 67 -19.83 13.01 6.95
N GLY A 68 -20.61 11.92 6.91
CA GLY A 68 -20.76 11.07 5.73
C GLY A 68 -19.57 10.15 5.45
N ALA A 69 -18.55 10.11 6.33
CA ALA A 69 -17.41 9.20 6.16
C ALA A 69 -17.80 7.76 6.45
N GLU A 70 -17.42 6.84 5.55
CA GLU A 70 -17.37 5.41 5.81
C GLU A 70 -15.96 5.04 6.26
N VAL A 71 -15.86 4.18 7.29
CA VAL A 71 -14.58 3.86 7.93
C VAL A 71 -14.38 2.35 8.01
N ILE A 72 -13.17 1.91 7.71
CA ILE A 72 -12.73 0.52 7.84
C ILE A 72 -11.52 0.45 8.77
N LEU A 73 -11.57 -0.46 9.73
CA LEU A 73 -10.44 -0.90 10.55
C LEU A 73 -10.07 -2.33 10.12
N SER A 74 -8.92 -2.51 9.47
CA SER A 74 -8.56 -3.79 8.82
C SER A 74 -8.28 -4.94 9.81
N SER A 75 -7.92 -4.63 11.04
CA SER A 75 -7.58 -5.60 12.09
C SER A 75 -7.95 -5.04 13.47
N ALA A 76 -9.25 -4.85 13.68
CA ALA A 76 -9.75 -4.18 14.89
C ALA A 76 -9.42 -4.92 16.20
N ASN A 77 -9.04 -6.19 16.14
CA ASN A 77 -8.71 -7.04 17.30
C ASN A 77 -7.20 -7.33 17.45
N LYS A 78 -6.35 -6.52 16.85
CA LYS A 78 -4.87 -6.67 16.94
C LYS A 78 -4.21 -5.36 17.39
N PRO A 79 -3.01 -5.41 17.97
CA PRO A 79 -2.27 -4.19 18.36
C PRO A 79 -1.96 -3.26 17.19
N THR A 80 -1.91 -3.78 15.97
CA THR A 80 -1.69 -2.99 14.76
C THR A 80 -2.90 -3.12 13.85
N THR A 81 -3.43 -2.00 13.37
CA THR A 81 -4.54 -1.93 12.41
C THR A 81 -4.28 -0.83 11.38
N THR A 82 -4.95 -0.92 10.25
CA THR A 82 -5.04 0.19 9.28
C THR A 82 -6.43 0.80 9.41
N ILE A 83 -6.51 2.10 9.63
CA ILE A 83 -7.74 2.88 9.46
C ILE A 83 -7.79 3.41 8.04
N SER A 84 -8.94 3.24 7.38
CA SER A 84 -9.23 3.80 6.07
C SER A 84 -10.56 4.54 6.12
N GLY A 85 -10.62 5.71 5.49
CA GLY A 85 -11.82 6.53 5.41
C GLY A 85 -12.21 6.86 3.97
N SER A 86 -13.49 7.18 3.73
CA SER A 86 -13.98 7.61 2.40
C SER A 86 -13.90 9.12 2.19
N VAL A 87 -13.67 9.90 3.24
CA VAL A 87 -13.66 11.39 3.24
C VAL A 87 -12.40 11.90 3.93
N GLU A 88 -11.85 13.01 3.47
CA GLU A 88 -10.75 13.71 4.14
C GLU A 88 -11.21 14.30 5.48
N GLY A 89 -10.33 14.32 6.46
CA GLY A 89 -10.56 14.97 7.75
C GLY A 89 -9.95 14.21 8.92
N GLU A 90 -10.40 14.59 10.12
CA GLU A 90 -9.93 14.01 11.37
C GLU A 90 -10.78 12.80 11.78
N TYR A 91 -10.10 11.74 12.17
CA TYR A 91 -10.69 10.49 12.65
C TYR A 91 -10.14 10.21 14.04
N THR A 92 -11.00 10.04 15.01
CA THR A 92 -10.61 9.65 16.37
C THR A 92 -10.97 8.19 16.59
N VAL A 93 -9.99 7.42 17.03
CA VAL A 93 -10.15 6.01 17.39
C VAL A 93 -9.81 5.80 18.85
N ARG A 94 -10.45 4.81 19.47
CA ARG A 94 -10.15 4.31 20.81
C ARG A 94 -9.58 2.91 20.68
N PHE A 95 -8.54 2.65 21.42
CA PHE A 95 -7.99 1.31 21.61
C PHE A 95 -8.21 0.87 23.05
N THR A 96 -8.69 -0.34 23.23
CA THR A 96 -8.85 -1.00 24.52
C THR A 96 -7.98 -2.24 24.54
N VAL A 97 -7.20 -2.40 25.61
CA VAL A 97 -6.49 -3.65 25.94
C VAL A 97 -7.01 -4.20 27.25
N SER A 98 -7.20 -5.51 27.34
CA SER A 98 -7.61 -6.19 28.57
C SER A 98 -6.80 -7.46 28.77
N ASP A 99 -6.43 -7.72 30.03
CA ASP A 99 -5.81 -8.96 30.53
C ASP A 99 -6.86 -10.04 30.88
N GLY A 100 -8.16 -9.73 30.71
CA GLY A 100 -9.28 -10.60 31.06
C GLY A 100 -9.96 -10.26 32.38
N GLU A 101 -9.38 -9.43 33.25
CA GLU A 101 -9.93 -8.90 34.49
C GLU A 101 -9.97 -7.38 34.53
N LEU A 102 -8.87 -6.75 34.11
CA LEU A 102 -8.69 -5.32 34.09
C LEU A 102 -8.50 -4.85 32.64
N SER A 103 -8.63 -3.55 32.42
CA SER A 103 -8.45 -3.00 31.09
C SER A 103 -7.90 -1.57 31.13
N ALA A 104 -7.26 -1.18 30.03
CA ALA A 104 -6.84 0.20 29.79
C ALA A 104 -7.29 0.66 28.40
N THR A 105 -7.55 1.96 28.28
CA THR A 105 -7.94 2.59 27.01
C THR A 105 -7.06 3.77 26.70
N ALA A 106 -6.86 4.02 25.39
CA ALA A 106 -6.27 5.24 24.89
C ALA A 106 -6.97 5.69 23.61
N GLU A 107 -6.96 6.99 23.32
CA GLU A 107 -7.51 7.55 22.09
C GLU A 107 -6.39 8.19 21.25
N LEU A 108 -6.58 8.14 19.94
CA LEU A 108 -5.68 8.76 18.97
C LEU A 108 -6.53 9.41 17.87
N THR A 109 -6.22 10.66 17.56
CA THR A 109 -6.80 11.37 16.40
C THR A 109 -5.77 11.41 15.29
N VAL A 110 -6.18 10.98 14.10
CA VAL A 110 -5.37 11.00 12.88
C VAL A 110 -6.07 11.82 11.81
N THR A 111 -5.29 12.47 10.93
CA THR A 111 -5.83 13.23 9.80
C THR A 111 -5.60 12.44 8.52
N LEU A 112 -6.68 11.94 7.90
CA LEU A 112 -6.63 11.31 6.60
C LEU A 112 -6.82 12.36 5.51
N LYS A 113 -5.96 12.31 4.48
CA LYS A 113 -6.01 13.22 3.33
C LYS A 113 -6.14 12.38 2.07
N LYS A 114 -6.96 12.84 1.14
CA LYS A 114 -7.07 12.22 -0.17
C LYS A 114 -5.74 12.40 -0.90
N GLY A 115 -5.10 11.29 -1.25
CA GLY A 115 -4.02 11.33 -2.22
C GLY A 115 -4.57 11.89 -3.54
N ALA A 116 -3.78 12.71 -4.22
CA ALA A 116 -4.20 13.23 -5.52
C ALA A 116 -4.21 12.18 -6.64
N ALA A 117 -3.82 10.94 -6.33
CA ALA A 117 -3.81 9.85 -7.28
C ALA A 117 -5.21 9.28 -7.49
N GLY A 118 -5.78 9.45 -8.66
CA GLY A 118 -6.81 8.58 -9.23
C GLY A 118 -6.29 7.13 -9.32
N GLY A 119 -7.09 6.18 -9.79
CA GLY A 119 -6.58 4.85 -10.14
C GLY A 119 -5.44 4.98 -11.16
N LEU A 120 -4.45 4.10 -11.08
CA LEU A 120 -3.41 4.02 -12.11
C LEU A 120 -3.96 3.20 -13.29
N GLY A 121 -3.89 3.79 -14.48
CA GLY A 121 -4.26 3.18 -15.74
C GLY A 121 -3.08 2.49 -16.43
N GLU A 122 -2.96 2.69 -17.73
CA GLU A 122 -1.93 2.05 -18.55
C GLU A 122 -0.55 2.72 -18.40
N ASP A 123 0.52 1.97 -18.73
CA ASP A 123 1.87 2.49 -18.87
C ASP A 123 1.97 3.33 -20.14
N VAL A 124 2.06 4.65 -20.00
CA VAL A 124 2.15 5.61 -21.11
C VAL A 124 3.61 5.95 -21.51
N ALA A 125 4.60 5.34 -20.86
CA ALA A 125 6.00 5.55 -21.22
C ALA A 125 6.35 5.04 -22.63
N PRO A 126 5.79 3.91 -23.15
CA PRO A 126 6.01 3.47 -24.53
C PRO A 126 5.51 4.45 -25.57
N ASP A 127 4.50 5.27 -25.26
CA ASP A 127 3.88 6.25 -26.16
C ASP A 127 4.62 7.61 -26.16
N ALA A 128 5.72 7.73 -25.41
CA ALA A 128 6.51 8.94 -25.39
C ALA A 128 7.15 9.20 -26.77
N ALA A 129 7.02 10.43 -27.27
CA ALA A 129 7.64 10.88 -28.51
C ALA A 129 9.17 10.86 -28.42
N SER A 130 9.73 11.10 -27.24
CA SER A 130 11.16 10.99 -26.98
C SER A 130 11.47 10.68 -25.51
N VAL A 131 12.63 10.03 -25.33
CA VAL A 131 13.28 9.84 -24.03
C VAL A 131 14.41 10.84 -23.92
N GLU A 132 14.56 11.50 -22.78
CA GLU A 132 15.61 12.51 -22.56
C GLU A 132 16.42 12.22 -21.29
N SER A 133 17.67 12.68 -21.27
CA SER A 133 18.53 12.70 -20.10
C SER A 133 19.53 13.85 -20.23
N ASP A 134 20.11 14.29 -19.13
CA ASP A 134 21.24 15.23 -19.14
C ASP A 134 22.55 14.55 -19.60
N TYR A 135 22.69 13.25 -19.33
CA TYR A 135 23.84 12.47 -19.79
C TYR A 135 23.50 10.97 -19.86
N THR A 136 23.95 10.31 -20.91
CA THR A 136 23.89 8.84 -21.07
C THR A 136 25.27 8.33 -21.50
N SER A 137 25.78 7.30 -20.85
CA SER A 137 27.03 6.64 -21.23
C SER A 137 26.93 6.09 -22.65
N SER A 138 27.99 6.17 -23.44
CA SER A 138 27.99 5.83 -24.89
C SER A 138 27.67 4.35 -25.18
N TRP A 139 27.78 3.47 -24.21
CA TRP A 139 27.46 2.04 -24.29
C TRP A 139 26.09 1.68 -23.73
N GLU A 140 25.35 2.65 -23.21
CA GLU A 140 24.01 2.45 -22.70
C GLU A 140 22.94 2.84 -23.75
N ASN A 141 21.73 2.34 -23.52
CA ASN A 141 20.60 2.57 -24.42
C ASN A 141 19.50 3.36 -23.71
N LEU A 142 19.51 4.68 -23.88
CA LEU A 142 18.51 5.53 -23.26
C LEU A 142 17.07 5.09 -23.57
N ASN A 143 16.78 4.72 -24.83
CA ASN A 143 15.46 4.26 -25.24
C ASN A 143 15.09 2.86 -24.72
N GLY A 144 16.01 2.17 -24.03
CA GLY A 144 15.71 0.89 -23.38
C GLY A 144 14.75 1.03 -22.22
N ILE A 145 14.70 2.20 -21.55
CA ILE A 145 13.90 2.39 -20.34
C ILE A 145 12.39 2.39 -20.60
N ASN A 146 11.93 2.73 -21.82
CA ASN A 146 10.50 2.66 -22.18
C ASN A 146 10.18 1.52 -23.17
N ASN A 147 11.12 0.61 -23.45
CA ASN A 147 10.89 -0.50 -24.38
C ASN A 147 9.96 -1.56 -23.75
N PRO A 148 8.70 -1.70 -24.22
CA PRO A 148 7.74 -2.63 -23.63
C PRO A 148 8.09 -4.11 -23.85
N SER A 149 8.99 -4.40 -24.80
CA SER A 149 9.44 -5.77 -25.10
C SER A 149 10.59 -6.23 -24.21
N PHE A 150 11.14 -5.37 -23.37
CA PHE A 150 12.22 -5.71 -22.43
C PHE A 150 11.72 -5.72 -20.98
N GLU A 151 11.75 -6.89 -20.35
CA GLU A 151 11.47 -7.06 -18.93
C GLU A 151 12.72 -7.57 -18.22
N PRO A 152 13.32 -6.75 -17.32
CA PRO A 152 14.54 -7.13 -16.63
C PRO A 152 14.29 -8.25 -15.61
N THR A 153 15.17 -9.24 -15.57
CA THR A 153 15.08 -10.38 -14.65
C THR A 153 15.90 -10.19 -13.37
N SER A 154 16.82 -9.23 -13.38
CA SER A 154 17.62 -8.82 -12.22
C SER A 154 18.11 -7.38 -12.38
N SER A 155 18.62 -6.79 -11.31
CA SER A 155 19.23 -5.44 -11.36
C SER A 155 20.59 -5.42 -12.06
N ASN A 156 21.11 -6.56 -12.49
CA ASN A 156 22.33 -6.68 -13.29
C ASN A 156 22.16 -7.68 -14.44
N VAL A 157 21.51 -7.25 -15.51
CA VAL A 157 21.40 -8.00 -16.79
C VAL A 157 22.39 -7.52 -17.85
N GLY A 158 23.33 -6.65 -17.45
CA GLY A 158 24.40 -6.10 -18.30
C GLY A 158 24.07 -4.72 -18.90
N ALA A 159 25.11 -4.06 -19.39
CA ALA A 159 25.04 -2.75 -20.03
C ALA A 159 24.26 -2.75 -21.37
N GLY A 160 23.85 -1.58 -21.85
CA GLY A 160 23.18 -1.41 -23.14
C GLY A 160 21.71 -1.81 -23.16
N LYS A 161 21.10 -2.11 -22.00
CA LYS A 161 19.68 -2.51 -21.89
C LYS A 161 18.77 -1.38 -21.43
N GLY A 162 19.32 -0.34 -20.82
CA GLY A 162 18.62 0.80 -20.30
C GLY A 162 19.52 2.02 -20.20
N TRP A 163 19.11 2.99 -19.40
CA TRP A 163 19.90 4.19 -19.12
C TRP A 163 20.95 3.92 -18.03
N GLY A 164 22.13 4.51 -18.21
CA GLY A 164 23.19 4.59 -17.23
C GLY A 164 24.07 5.80 -17.53
N ASN A 165 24.57 6.47 -16.49
CA ASN A 165 25.23 7.76 -16.60
C ASN A 165 26.70 7.76 -16.16
N TRP A 166 27.38 6.62 -16.24
CA TRP A 166 28.82 6.54 -15.95
C TRP A 166 29.69 7.43 -16.87
N PRO A 167 30.76 8.14 -16.40
CA PRO A 167 31.15 8.29 -14.99
C PRO A 167 30.59 9.59 -14.40
N GLN A 168 30.18 9.53 -13.14
CA GLN A 168 29.69 10.68 -12.41
C GLN A 168 30.35 10.79 -11.03
N SER A 169 30.27 11.97 -10.42
CA SER A 169 30.74 12.19 -9.05
C SER A 169 29.65 11.82 -8.03
N ALA A 170 30.07 11.37 -6.86
CA ALA A 170 29.17 11.23 -5.74
C ALA A 170 28.44 12.55 -5.45
N ASP A 171 27.20 12.44 -5.01
CA ASP A 171 26.29 13.57 -4.73
C ASP A 171 25.89 14.44 -5.94
N SER A 172 26.35 14.10 -7.17
CA SER A 172 25.83 14.75 -8.36
C SER A 172 24.40 14.29 -8.67
N GLU A 173 23.58 15.23 -9.13
CA GLU A 173 22.20 14.98 -9.51
C GLU A 173 22.06 14.94 -11.04
N HIS A 174 21.38 13.92 -11.55
CA HIS A 174 21.17 13.68 -12.97
C HIS A 174 19.72 13.34 -13.22
N TYR A 175 19.23 13.55 -14.46
CA TYR A 175 17.86 13.23 -14.78
C TYR A 175 17.71 12.36 -16.02
N VAL A 176 16.58 11.66 -16.06
CA VAL A 176 16.04 10.94 -17.20
C VAL A 176 14.53 11.18 -17.25
N GLY A 177 13.94 11.24 -18.44
CA GLY A 177 12.52 11.54 -18.52
C GLY A 177 11.93 11.32 -19.91
N TYR A 178 10.68 11.73 -20.04
CA TYR A 178 9.86 11.56 -21.24
C TYR A 178 9.28 12.86 -21.73
N THR A 179 9.12 12.96 -23.06
CA THR A 179 8.31 13.98 -23.73
C THR A 179 7.24 13.27 -24.54
N TRP A 180 6.00 13.70 -24.41
CA TRP A 180 4.84 13.25 -25.20
C TRP A 180 4.39 14.36 -26.14
N ASP A 181 3.85 14.00 -27.31
CA ASP A 181 3.29 14.96 -28.28
C ASP A 181 2.04 15.65 -27.74
N GLU A 182 1.21 14.89 -26.97
CA GLU A 182 0.01 15.38 -26.31
C GLU A 182 0.18 15.28 -24.79
N ALA A 183 -0.54 16.16 -24.07
CA ALA A 183 -0.51 16.12 -22.61
C ALA A 183 -1.12 14.84 -22.04
N VAL A 184 -0.38 14.16 -21.18
CA VAL A 184 -0.83 12.97 -20.43
C VAL A 184 -1.08 13.34 -18.99
N THR A 185 -2.08 12.71 -18.38
CA THR A 185 -2.33 12.82 -16.94
C THR A 185 -1.79 11.58 -16.26
N VAL A 186 -0.82 11.75 -15.36
CA VAL A 186 -0.06 10.67 -14.72
C VAL A 186 -0.10 10.81 -13.20
N GLY A 187 0.05 9.70 -12.46
CA GLY A 187 -0.01 9.67 -10.99
C GLY A 187 0.85 8.59 -10.35
N GLY A 188 1.61 7.84 -11.14
CA GLY A 188 2.51 6.81 -10.62
C GLY A 188 3.54 6.36 -11.62
N ALA A 189 4.55 5.67 -11.11
CA ALA A 189 5.63 5.10 -11.91
C ALA A 189 6.13 3.81 -11.30
N ASP A 190 6.71 2.93 -12.12
CA ASP A 190 7.47 1.77 -11.67
C ASP A 190 8.90 1.88 -12.23
N ILE A 191 9.89 1.81 -11.34
CA ILE A 191 11.30 1.87 -11.71
C ILE A 191 11.96 0.52 -11.43
N TYR A 192 12.64 -0.03 -12.44
CA TYR A 192 13.53 -1.17 -12.27
C TYR A 192 14.97 -0.69 -12.36
N TRP A 193 15.65 -0.66 -11.23
CA TRP A 193 17.01 -0.14 -11.13
C TRP A 193 18.04 -1.05 -11.79
N TYR A 194 19.02 -0.44 -12.45
CA TYR A 194 20.29 -1.06 -12.82
C TYR A 194 21.29 -0.85 -11.68
N ASP A 195 21.82 -1.93 -11.13
CA ASP A 195 22.80 -1.93 -10.05
C ASP A 195 23.72 -3.13 -10.27
N ASP A 196 24.98 -2.86 -10.66
CA ASP A 196 25.99 -3.90 -10.95
C ASP A 196 26.75 -4.37 -9.71
N GLY A 197 26.41 -3.81 -8.54
CA GLY A 197 27.12 -4.08 -7.28
C GLY A 197 28.48 -3.36 -7.19
N GLY A 198 28.85 -2.60 -8.20
CA GLY A 198 30.11 -1.89 -8.32
C GLY A 198 29.89 -0.36 -8.47
N GLY A 199 30.22 0.15 -9.64
CA GLY A 199 30.15 1.57 -9.90
C GLY A 199 28.77 2.14 -10.18
N THR A 200 27.88 1.34 -10.75
CA THR A 200 26.47 1.70 -10.97
C THR A 200 25.61 1.18 -9.84
N GLN A 201 24.94 2.06 -9.12
CA GLN A 201 24.13 1.69 -7.95
C GLN A 201 22.80 2.46 -7.92
N VAL A 202 21.84 1.93 -7.14
CA VAL A 202 20.60 2.65 -6.83
C VAL A 202 20.89 4.03 -6.22
N PRO A 203 20.06 5.04 -6.44
CA PRO A 203 20.33 6.41 -6.00
C PRO A 203 20.34 6.56 -4.48
N SER A 204 20.92 7.67 -4.00
CA SER A 204 20.81 8.12 -2.60
C SER A 204 19.62 9.03 -2.36
N LYS A 205 19.09 9.68 -3.40
CA LYS A 205 17.88 10.52 -3.40
C LYS A 205 17.21 10.44 -4.76
N LEU A 206 15.91 10.73 -4.78
CA LEU A 206 15.15 10.95 -6.00
C LEU A 206 14.14 12.08 -5.81
N ARG A 207 13.80 12.76 -6.90
CA ARG A 207 12.68 13.69 -7.03
C ARG A 207 12.17 13.66 -8.46
N MET A 208 10.96 14.12 -8.67
CA MET A 208 10.38 14.21 -10.02
C MET A 208 9.94 15.64 -10.30
N GLN A 209 9.98 16.02 -11.58
CA GLN A 209 9.45 17.29 -12.08
C GLN A 209 8.60 17.07 -13.31
N TYR A 210 7.57 17.90 -13.45
CA TYR A 210 6.73 17.98 -14.64
C TYR A 210 6.73 19.38 -15.23
N LEU A 211 6.54 19.49 -16.54
CA LEU A 211 6.37 20.78 -17.20
C LEU A 211 4.89 21.18 -17.13
N ASP A 212 4.58 22.26 -16.45
CA ASP A 212 3.21 22.77 -16.36
C ASP A 212 2.74 23.41 -17.68
N ALA A 213 1.44 23.76 -17.75
CA ALA A 213 0.84 24.38 -18.93
C ALA A 213 1.45 25.78 -19.28
N SER A 214 2.14 26.41 -18.33
CA SER A 214 2.85 27.67 -18.56
C SER A 214 4.25 27.48 -19.14
N GLY A 215 4.73 26.23 -19.25
CA GLY A 215 6.09 25.89 -19.66
C GLY A 215 7.11 26.01 -18.53
N THR A 216 6.66 25.97 -17.27
CA THR A 216 7.52 26.04 -16.09
C THR A 216 7.66 24.65 -15.45
N TRP A 217 8.88 24.27 -15.07
CA TRP A 217 9.13 23.03 -14.34
C TRP A 217 8.65 23.16 -12.89
N GLN A 218 7.83 22.24 -12.47
CA GLN A 218 7.28 22.12 -11.11
C GLN A 218 7.73 20.81 -10.50
N ASP A 219 7.98 20.81 -9.19
CA ASP A 219 8.24 19.57 -8.46
C ASP A 219 6.95 18.76 -8.30
N VAL A 220 7.06 17.46 -8.51
CA VAL A 220 6.00 16.49 -8.24
C VAL A 220 6.05 16.10 -6.76
N ASN A 221 4.92 16.17 -6.07
CA ASN A 221 4.81 15.65 -4.71
C ASN A 221 4.74 14.12 -4.73
N ILE A 222 5.86 13.46 -4.41
CA ILE A 222 5.94 12.00 -4.30
C ILE A 222 5.42 11.60 -2.92
N THR A 223 4.46 10.68 -2.91
CA THR A 223 3.82 10.17 -1.68
C THR A 223 4.43 8.85 -1.19
N THR A 224 5.12 8.12 -2.05
CA THR A 224 5.85 6.88 -1.68
C THR A 224 7.12 7.21 -0.90
N PRO A 225 7.37 6.58 0.26
CA PRO A 225 8.63 6.74 0.98
C PRO A 225 9.85 6.35 0.12
N PHE A 226 10.93 7.12 0.20
CA PHE A 226 12.14 6.90 -0.61
C PHE A 226 12.70 5.49 -0.43
N GLU A 227 12.75 4.97 0.80
CA GLU A 227 13.29 3.65 1.13
C GLU A 227 12.55 2.52 0.42
N SER A 228 11.27 2.71 0.12
CA SER A 228 10.44 1.74 -0.63
C SER A 228 10.73 1.75 -2.13
N SER A 229 11.40 2.79 -2.65
CA SER A 229 11.60 3.00 -4.08
C SER A 229 13.00 2.62 -4.59
N ILE A 230 13.85 2.01 -3.75
CA ILE A 230 15.25 1.67 -4.08
C ILE A 230 15.61 0.19 -3.92
N ALA A 231 14.64 -0.69 -3.90
CA ALA A 231 14.91 -2.13 -3.80
C ALA A 231 15.43 -2.70 -5.13
N LYS A 232 16.40 -3.63 -5.02
CA LYS A 232 16.99 -4.34 -6.17
C LYS A 232 16.12 -5.52 -6.63
N ASN A 233 16.30 -5.94 -7.87
CA ASN A 233 15.71 -7.15 -8.48
C ASN A 233 14.17 -7.17 -8.51
N LYS A 234 13.56 -5.98 -8.54
CA LYS A 234 12.12 -5.82 -8.69
C LYS A 234 11.76 -4.43 -9.19
N TYR A 235 10.54 -4.28 -9.66
CA TYR A 235 9.95 -2.97 -9.85
C TYR A 235 9.71 -2.28 -8.50
N ASN A 236 9.97 -0.98 -8.47
CA ASN A 236 9.76 -0.11 -7.33
C ASN A 236 8.65 0.88 -7.69
N ARG A 237 7.49 0.73 -7.08
CA ARG A 237 6.35 1.64 -7.26
C ARG A 237 6.65 2.97 -6.60
N ILE A 238 6.44 4.05 -7.37
CA ILE A 238 6.41 5.43 -6.89
C ILE A 238 5.02 5.98 -7.19
N GLU A 239 4.30 6.41 -6.18
CA GLU A 239 3.03 7.11 -6.30
C GLU A 239 3.25 8.58 -6.01
N PHE A 240 2.53 9.44 -6.72
CA PHE A 240 2.68 10.88 -6.61
C PHE A 240 1.39 11.59 -6.96
N ASP A 241 1.30 12.87 -6.56
CA ASP A 241 0.17 13.71 -6.87
C ASP A 241 -0.05 13.79 -8.38
N ARG A 242 -1.31 13.61 -8.78
CA ARG A 242 -1.73 13.63 -10.19
C ARG A 242 -1.31 14.92 -10.87
N VAL A 243 -0.60 14.80 -11.99
CA VAL A 243 -0.16 15.93 -12.83
C VAL A 243 -0.55 15.69 -14.28
N THR A 244 -0.90 16.77 -15.00
CA THR A 244 -1.12 16.76 -16.45
C THR A 244 0.03 17.48 -17.11
N THR A 245 0.76 16.81 -18.02
CA THR A 245 2.01 17.32 -18.57
C THR A 245 2.34 16.71 -19.94
N THR A 246 3.13 17.41 -20.70
CA THR A 246 3.80 16.86 -21.89
C THR A 246 5.23 16.40 -21.59
N ARG A 247 5.79 16.70 -20.39
CA ARG A 247 7.17 16.32 -20.04
C ARG A 247 7.30 15.98 -18.56
N LEU A 248 7.90 14.84 -18.28
CA LEU A 248 8.15 14.36 -16.92
C LEU A 248 9.62 13.96 -16.78
N ARG A 249 10.28 14.36 -15.69
CA ARG A 249 11.65 14.02 -15.36
C ARG A 249 11.76 13.37 -13.99
N LEU A 250 12.55 12.31 -13.92
CA LEU A 250 13.02 11.70 -12.71
C LEU A 250 14.46 12.13 -12.46
N TYR A 251 14.72 12.81 -11.36
CA TYR A 251 16.05 13.15 -10.89
C TYR A 251 16.53 12.12 -9.89
N VAL A 252 17.80 11.74 -10.01
CA VAL A 252 18.47 10.77 -9.14
C VAL A 252 19.83 11.32 -8.71
N THR A 253 20.19 11.08 -7.45
CA THR A 253 21.48 11.51 -6.90
C THR A 253 22.41 10.30 -6.77
N VAL A 254 23.62 10.42 -7.30
CA VAL A 254 24.66 9.38 -7.18
C VAL A 254 25.08 9.24 -5.72
N ARG A 255 24.98 8.02 -5.17
CA ARG A 255 25.36 7.78 -3.78
C ARG A 255 26.86 7.78 -3.56
N SER A 256 27.27 8.00 -2.31
CA SER A 256 28.68 7.85 -1.90
C SER A 256 29.16 6.42 -2.20
N GLY A 257 30.36 6.33 -2.82
CA GLY A 257 30.95 5.06 -3.24
C GLY A 257 30.48 4.52 -4.59
N ALA A 258 29.46 5.13 -5.21
CA ALA A 258 29.07 4.88 -6.59
C ALA A 258 29.67 5.92 -7.55
N GLN A 259 29.61 5.62 -8.85
CA GLN A 259 30.07 6.49 -9.95
C GLN A 259 29.00 6.63 -11.03
N ALA A 260 27.83 6.03 -10.83
CA ALA A 260 26.70 6.14 -11.74
C ALA A 260 25.39 5.71 -11.05
N ASN A 261 24.28 6.17 -11.63
CA ASN A 261 22.97 5.56 -11.50
C ASN A 261 22.60 4.86 -12.80
N GLY A 262 21.68 3.91 -12.73
CA GLY A 262 21.16 3.21 -13.89
C GLY A 262 19.71 2.76 -13.72
N ILE A 263 18.98 2.70 -14.82
CA ILE A 263 17.58 2.30 -14.90
C ILE A 263 17.41 1.37 -16.09
N TYR A 264 16.86 0.18 -15.86
CA TYR A 264 16.47 -0.73 -16.94
C TYR A 264 15.08 -0.44 -17.49
N ARG A 265 14.14 -0.11 -16.61
CA ARG A 265 12.76 0.22 -16.99
C ARG A 265 12.25 1.37 -16.13
N PHE A 266 11.57 2.31 -16.78
CA PHE A 266 10.87 3.40 -16.13
C PHE A 266 9.48 3.49 -16.74
N LYS A 267 8.52 2.77 -16.14
CA LYS A 267 7.10 2.81 -16.50
C LYS A 267 6.47 4.05 -15.86
N VAL A 268 5.61 4.72 -16.59
CA VAL A 268 4.83 5.87 -16.10
C VAL A 268 3.35 5.58 -16.36
N TYR A 269 2.55 5.61 -15.31
CA TYR A 269 1.15 5.22 -15.40
C TYR A 269 0.24 6.43 -15.54
N SER A 270 -0.67 6.35 -16.50
CA SER A 270 -1.77 7.30 -16.58
C SER A 270 -2.57 7.28 -15.29
N SER A 271 -3.11 8.46 -14.91
CA SER A 271 -4.02 8.57 -13.77
C SER A 271 -5.43 8.80 -14.31
N VAL A 272 -6.34 7.92 -13.91
CA VAL A 272 -7.73 7.91 -14.36
C VAL A 272 -8.69 8.09 -13.20
N ASP A 273 -9.81 8.76 -13.45
CA ASP A 273 -10.84 8.91 -12.44
C ASP A 273 -11.64 7.62 -12.33
N VAL A 274 -11.68 7.03 -11.13
CA VAL A 274 -12.49 5.87 -10.83
C VAL A 274 -13.92 6.32 -10.53
N ALA A 275 -14.86 5.87 -11.34
CA ALA A 275 -16.29 6.15 -11.16
C ALA A 275 -16.89 5.20 -10.10
N SER A 276 -16.58 3.89 -10.19
CA SER A 276 -17.08 2.88 -9.26
C SER A 276 -16.13 1.69 -9.15
N LEU A 277 -16.31 0.89 -8.09
CA LEU A 277 -15.67 -0.41 -7.94
C LEU A 277 -16.71 -1.51 -8.15
N ASN A 278 -16.31 -2.60 -8.80
CA ASN A 278 -17.17 -3.76 -8.97
C ASN A 278 -17.29 -4.53 -7.65
N GLU A 279 -18.47 -5.09 -7.39
CA GLU A 279 -18.68 -6.00 -6.26
C GLU A 279 -17.91 -7.32 -6.46
N VAL A 280 -17.57 -7.94 -5.35
CA VAL A 280 -16.88 -9.23 -5.29
C VAL A 280 -17.83 -10.28 -4.73
N PHE A 281 -17.84 -11.45 -5.34
CA PHE A 281 -18.63 -12.59 -4.87
C PHE A 281 -17.70 -13.78 -4.63
N LEU A 282 -17.75 -14.33 -3.42
CA LEU A 282 -16.99 -15.50 -3.02
C LEU A 282 -17.92 -16.56 -2.44
N ALA A 283 -17.47 -17.79 -2.43
CA ALA A 283 -18.17 -18.88 -1.76
C ALA A 283 -17.16 -19.69 -0.95
N THR A 284 -17.60 -20.19 0.21
CA THR A 284 -16.79 -21.01 1.12
C THR A 284 -17.66 -21.98 1.91
N LYS A 285 -17.03 -23.00 2.52
CA LYS A 285 -17.69 -23.89 3.49
C LYS A 285 -17.66 -23.25 4.88
N PRO A 286 -18.60 -23.65 5.77
CA PRO A 286 -18.53 -23.23 7.17
C PRO A 286 -17.16 -23.48 7.79
N GLY A 287 -16.61 -22.47 8.47
CA GLY A 287 -15.29 -22.50 9.14
C GLY A 287 -14.07 -22.45 8.20
N VAL A 288 -14.24 -22.38 6.90
CA VAL A 288 -13.12 -22.28 5.93
C VAL A 288 -12.93 -20.84 5.49
N MET A 289 -11.80 -20.23 5.86
CA MET A 289 -11.47 -18.85 5.50
C MET A 289 -11.21 -18.71 4.00
N PRO A 290 -12.01 -17.95 3.24
CA PRO A 290 -11.73 -17.66 1.85
C PRO A 290 -10.59 -16.65 1.72
N THR A 291 -9.89 -16.68 0.60
CA THR A 291 -8.90 -15.63 0.27
C THR A 291 -9.62 -14.44 -0.34
N LEU A 292 -9.59 -13.30 0.33
CA LEU A 292 -10.10 -12.05 -0.21
C LEU A 292 -9.14 -11.54 -1.29
N PRO A 293 -9.64 -11.04 -2.44
CA PRO A 293 -8.78 -10.47 -3.47
C PRO A 293 -8.10 -9.19 -2.96
N SER A 294 -6.83 -9.02 -3.26
CA SER A 294 -6.10 -7.78 -2.95
C SER A 294 -6.46 -6.64 -3.91
N ASN A 295 -6.98 -6.97 -5.09
CA ASN A 295 -7.41 -6.02 -6.11
C ASN A 295 -8.82 -6.34 -6.58
N VAL A 296 -9.56 -5.31 -7.00
CA VAL A 296 -10.87 -5.43 -7.63
C VAL A 296 -10.90 -4.69 -8.97
N THR A 297 -11.86 -5.03 -9.83
CA THR A 297 -12.12 -4.27 -11.03
C THR A 297 -12.80 -2.96 -10.68
N ALA A 298 -12.26 -1.86 -11.20
CA ALA A 298 -12.86 -0.53 -11.14
C ALA A 298 -13.33 -0.10 -12.54
N VAL A 299 -14.41 0.65 -12.58
CA VAL A 299 -14.89 1.33 -13.78
C VAL A 299 -14.41 2.77 -13.70
N THR A 300 -13.72 3.25 -14.73
CA THR A 300 -13.26 4.62 -14.85
C THR A 300 -14.36 5.56 -15.34
N SER A 301 -14.16 6.86 -15.26
CA SER A 301 -15.17 7.85 -15.70
C SER A 301 -15.44 7.81 -17.21
N ASP A 302 -14.49 7.29 -17.99
CA ASP A 302 -14.63 7.06 -19.44
C ASP A 302 -15.12 5.65 -19.78
N GLY A 303 -15.45 4.84 -18.76
CA GLY A 303 -16.01 3.49 -18.92
C GLY A 303 -14.99 2.37 -19.07
N ALA A 304 -13.68 2.66 -19.02
CA ALA A 304 -12.66 1.63 -19.07
C ALA A 304 -12.63 0.80 -17.76
N LEU A 305 -12.16 -0.45 -17.87
CA LEU A 305 -11.99 -1.35 -16.72
C LEU A 305 -10.51 -1.41 -16.32
N ILE A 306 -10.23 -1.11 -15.07
CA ILE A 306 -8.88 -1.19 -14.50
C ILE A 306 -8.88 -2.04 -13.22
N SER A 307 -7.72 -2.56 -12.84
CA SER A 307 -7.53 -3.28 -11.57
C SER A 307 -6.97 -2.33 -10.52
N VAL A 308 -7.65 -2.18 -9.39
CA VAL A 308 -7.23 -1.30 -8.29
C VAL A 308 -7.13 -2.05 -6.97
N PRO A 309 -6.18 -1.71 -6.10
CA PRO A 309 -6.05 -2.34 -4.78
C PRO A 309 -7.22 -1.97 -3.87
N VAL A 310 -7.62 -2.91 -3.02
CA VAL A 310 -8.69 -2.73 -2.03
C VAL A 310 -8.26 -3.25 -0.68
N THR A 311 -8.54 -2.48 0.36
CA THR A 311 -8.47 -2.89 1.76
C THR A 311 -9.86 -3.31 2.23
N TRP A 312 -9.97 -4.53 2.76
CA TRP A 312 -11.23 -5.11 3.23
C TRP A 312 -11.38 -4.99 4.74
N GLU A 313 -12.64 -4.94 5.21
CA GLU A 313 -12.97 -5.21 6.60
C GLU A 313 -12.45 -6.58 7.02
N THR A 314 -12.19 -6.74 8.31
CA THR A 314 -11.70 -8.01 8.86
C THR A 314 -12.79 -9.08 8.78
N LEU A 315 -12.52 -10.18 8.07
CA LEU A 315 -13.31 -11.39 8.13
C LEU A 315 -12.86 -12.22 9.34
N THR A 316 -13.78 -12.55 10.25
CA THR A 316 -13.50 -13.41 11.41
C THR A 316 -14.06 -14.82 11.20
N ALA A 317 -13.50 -15.81 11.91
CA ALA A 317 -13.98 -17.20 11.82
C ALA A 317 -15.45 -17.35 12.23
N ASP A 318 -15.89 -16.57 13.21
CA ASP A 318 -17.29 -16.61 13.70
C ASP A 318 -18.29 -16.15 12.65
N MET A 319 -17.90 -15.21 11.79
CA MET A 319 -18.77 -14.70 10.71
C MET A 319 -19.11 -15.77 9.67
N ILE A 320 -18.23 -16.77 9.51
CA ILE A 320 -18.37 -17.86 8.54
C ILE A 320 -18.57 -19.24 9.18
N ALA A 321 -18.94 -19.30 10.46
CA ALA A 321 -19.07 -20.55 11.19
C ALA A 321 -20.25 -21.42 10.73
N THR A 322 -21.29 -20.83 10.16
CA THR A 322 -22.52 -21.50 9.72
C THR A 322 -22.93 -21.05 8.32
N ASP A 323 -23.81 -21.83 7.68
CA ASP A 323 -24.41 -21.46 6.39
C ASP A 323 -25.07 -20.08 6.49
N GLY A 324 -24.83 -19.24 5.46
CA GLY A 324 -25.34 -17.88 5.43
C GLY A 324 -24.71 -17.03 4.34
N GLU A 325 -24.90 -15.74 4.49
CA GLU A 325 -24.31 -14.70 3.66
C GLU A 325 -23.59 -13.70 4.57
N VAL A 326 -22.32 -13.41 4.24
CA VAL A 326 -21.48 -12.42 4.94
C VAL A 326 -21.14 -11.33 3.96
N LYS A 327 -21.34 -10.07 4.33
CA LYS A 327 -20.95 -8.90 3.55
C LYS A 327 -19.80 -8.17 4.24
N LEU A 328 -18.72 -7.97 3.51
CA LEU A 328 -17.58 -7.16 3.92
C LEU A 328 -17.51 -5.92 3.04
N ARG A 329 -17.29 -4.76 3.66
CA ARG A 329 -16.97 -3.55 2.93
C ARG A 329 -15.49 -3.55 2.56
N GLY A 330 -15.18 -2.99 1.40
CA GLY A 330 -13.81 -2.74 0.93
C GLY A 330 -13.66 -1.32 0.45
N VAL A 331 -12.47 -0.75 0.59
CA VAL A 331 -12.16 0.61 0.13
C VAL A 331 -10.90 0.62 -0.73
N ASN A 332 -10.93 1.34 -1.83
CA ASN A 332 -9.72 1.73 -2.54
C ASN A 332 -9.15 2.98 -1.87
N ASN A 333 -8.00 2.85 -1.24
CA ASN A 333 -7.40 3.88 -0.39
C ASN A 333 -7.01 5.15 -1.17
N SER A 334 -6.65 5.02 -2.45
CA SER A 334 -6.26 6.18 -3.28
C SER A 334 -7.45 7.06 -3.68
N THR A 335 -8.63 6.47 -3.89
CA THR A 335 -9.82 7.18 -4.38
C THR A 335 -10.93 7.34 -3.36
N GLY A 336 -10.87 6.60 -2.24
CA GLY A 336 -11.95 6.53 -1.24
C GLY A 336 -13.21 5.81 -1.73
N LYS A 337 -13.18 5.20 -2.93
CA LYS A 337 -14.32 4.46 -3.46
C LYS A 337 -14.52 3.15 -2.72
N MET A 338 -15.77 2.82 -2.47
CA MET A 338 -16.18 1.64 -1.70
C MET A 338 -16.75 0.55 -2.60
N THR A 339 -16.61 -0.70 -2.15
CA THR A 339 -17.23 -1.88 -2.75
C THR A 339 -17.63 -2.87 -1.66
N THR A 340 -18.36 -3.89 -2.04
CA THR A 340 -18.80 -4.98 -1.16
C THR A 340 -18.26 -6.32 -1.65
N CYS A 341 -17.75 -7.15 -0.75
CA CYS A 341 -17.51 -8.56 -0.97
C CYS A 341 -18.64 -9.36 -0.29
N THR A 342 -19.44 -10.05 -1.07
CA THR A 342 -20.46 -10.98 -0.59
C THR A 342 -19.89 -12.40 -0.56
N ILE A 343 -19.84 -13.01 0.62
CA ILE A 343 -19.34 -14.36 0.82
C ILE A 343 -20.52 -15.27 1.14
N TYR A 344 -20.76 -16.22 0.27
CA TYR A 344 -21.77 -17.27 0.45
C TYR A 344 -21.15 -18.45 1.20
N VAL A 345 -21.56 -18.66 2.46
CA VAL A 345 -21.14 -19.80 3.25
C VAL A 345 -22.15 -20.94 3.03
N ARG A 346 -21.70 -22.07 2.48
CA ARG A 346 -22.55 -23.19 2.09
C ARG A 346 -21.91 -24.53 2.44
N SER A 347 -22.59 -25.33 3.24
CA SER A 347 -22.14 -26.69 3.60
C SER A 347 -22.23 -27.69 2.45
N ASP A 348 -23.05 -27.41 1.43
CA ASP A 348 -23.34 -28.27 0.28
C ASP A 348 -22.55 -27.90 -1.00
N MET A 349 -21.52 -27.08 -0.92
CA MET A 349 -20.72 -26.64 -2.08
C MET A 349 -20.18 -27.77 -2.97
N ASP A 350 -19.92 -28.96 -2.38
CA ASP A 350 -19.45 -30.13 -3.16
C ASP A 350 -20.54 -30.73 -4.07
N LYS A 351 -21.80 -30.29 -3.95
CA LYS A 351 -22.94 -30.77 -4.73
C LYS A 351 -23.34 -29.81 -5.86
N ALA A 352 -22.66 -28.65 -5.97
CA ALA A 352 -22.99 -27.67 -7.00
C ALA A 352 -22.58 -28.20 -8.38
N THR A 353 -23.57 -28.37 -9.25
CA THR A 353 -23.36 -28.70 -10.66
C THR A 353 -23.84 -27.51 -11.48
N ILE A 354 -22.97 -26.95 -12.33
CA ILE A 354 -23.39 -25.94 -13.31
C ILE A 354 -24.18 -26.67 -14.40
N THR A 355 -25.49 -26.47 -14.44
CA THR A 355 -26.39 -27.13 -15.41
C THR A 355 -26.56 -26.32 -16.67
N SER A 356 -26.37 -25.00 -16.65
CA SER A 356 -26.35 -24.14 -17.82
C SER A 356 -25.64 -22.82 -17.53
N VAL A 357 -25.02 -22.25 -18.55
CA VAL A 357 -24.53 -20.85 -18.54
C VAL A 357 -25.24 -20.17 -19.70
N GLU A 358 -26.06 -19.18 -19.41
CA GLU A 358 -26.68 -18.37 -20.48
C GLU A 358 -25.64 -17.32 -20.92
N PRO A 359 -25.45 -17.15 -22.24
CA PRO A 359 -24.59 -16.08 -22.74
C PRO A 359 -25.21 -14.72 -22.43
N VAL A 360 -24.42 -13.81 -21.87
CA VAL A 360 -24.80 -12.39 -21.70
C VAL A 360 -24.56 -11.72 -23.05
N GLU A 361 -25.61 -11.27 -23.70
CA GLU A 361 -25.48 -10.37 -24.85
C GLU A 361 -25.14 -8.98 -24.33
N VAL A 362 -23.94 -8.51 -24.64
CA VAL A 362 -23.53 -7.13 -24.39
C VAL A 362 -24.05 -6.30 -25.57
N THR A 363 -25.06 -5.48 -25.30
CA THR A 363 -25.59 -4.49 -26.26
C THR A 363 -24.82 -3.19 -26.14
#